data_ad3bf8c33ab5621936f031ee21fa7948
#
_entry.id   ad3bf8c33ab5621936f031ee21fa7948
#
_cell.length_a   1.000
_cell.length_b   1.000
_cell.length_c   1.000
_cell.angle_alpha   90.00
_cell.angle_beta   90.00
_cell.angle_gamma   90.00
#
_symmetry.space_group_name_H-M   'P 1'
#
loop_
_entity.id
_entity.type
_entity.pdbx_description
1 polymer ?
#
loop_
_entity_poly.entity_id
_entity_poly.type
_entity_poly.pdbx_seq_one_letter_code
_entity_poly.pdbx_strand_id
1 'polypeptide(L)'
;MKKMITGAATVAALSLGFTAHAGCADPRVAGQQGTFEHMAPLQLDQAASASHFEGKNAAEKIVGTWHVFYTTEGGPPGEAFIQWHSDGTEWENINHPVLGGNICMGSWKTVDRSHVFRNHFGWLFSNGTIAGYFNETETDQVAWDGNSYSGTNTTTLNFYPVLPATTPTVVVLTGTATAKRIAP
;
A
#
# COMPACT_ATOMS: atom_id res chain seq x y z
N MET A 1 69.19 28.08 10.47
CA MET A 1 67.77 28.42 10.42
C MET A 1 67.05 27.30 9.74
N LYS A 2 66.37 26.43 10.49
CA LYS A 2 65.55 25.30 9.95
C LYS A 2 64.09 25.74 9.83
N LYS A 3 63.53 25.76 8.63
CA LYS A 3 62.11 26.00 8.39
C LYS A 3 61.35 24.72 8.60
N MET A 4 60.46 24.67 9.59
CA MET A 4 59.45 23.63 9.75
C MET A 4 58.28 23.93 8.83
N ILE A 5 57.94 22.97 7.96
CA ILE A 5 56.73 22.99 7.13
C ILE A 5 55.71 22.13 7.86
N THR A 6 54.67 22.78 8.39
CA THR A 6 53.53 22.11 9.01
C THR A 6 52.51 21.82 7.92
N GLY A 7 52.39 20.54 7.55
CA GLY A 7 51.31 20.10 6.62
C GLY A 7 50.02 19.89 7.40
N ALA A 8 48.98 20.62 7.06
CA ALA A 8 47.63 20.40 7.55
C ALA A 8 46.94 19.30 6.70
N ALA A 9 46.68 18.17 7.30
CA ALA A 9 45.89 17.11 6.68
C ALA A 9 44.39 17.43 6.87
N THR A 10 43.75 17.75 5.76
CA THR A 10 42.31 17.94 5.73
C THR A 10 41.62 16.55 5.63
N VAL A 11 40.99 16.12 6.71
CA VAL A 11 40.15 14.92 6.71
C VAL A 11 38.80 15.31 6.12
N ALA A 12 38.52 14.88 4.88
CA ALA A 12 37.19 14.96 4.27
C ALA A 12 36.30 13.84 4.83
N ALA A 13 35.41 14.20 5.74
CA ALA A 13 34.38 13.28 6.21
C ALA A 13 33.33 13.10 5.09
N LEU A 14 33.37 11.95 4.41
CA LEU A 14 32.28 11.51 3.55
C LEU A 14 31.10 11.12 4.46
N SER A 15 30.13 11.99 4.59
CA SER A 15 28.82 11.64 5.14
C SER A 15 28.04 10.81 4.10
N LEU A 16 28.13 9.48 4.20
CA LEU A 16 27.21 8.58 3.51
C LEU A 16 25.84 8.76 4.14
N GLY A 17 25.00 9.54 3.49
CA GLY A 17 23.59 9.67 3.83
C GLY A 17 22.87 8.34 3.55
N PHE A 18 22.70 7.52 4.59
CA PHE A 18 21.79 6.38 4.51
C PHE A 18 20.36 6.92 4.56
N THR A 19 19.65 6.89 3.44
CA THR A 19 18.20 7.08 3.45
C THR A 19 17.59 5.84 4.08
N ALA A 20 17.06 5.95 5.29
CA ALA A 20 16.28 4.89 5.91
C ALA A 20 14.97 4.75 5.15
N HIS A 21 14.84 3.73 4.33
CA HIS A 21 13.56 3.33 3.78
C HIS A 21 12.85 2.48 4.82
N ALA A 22 11.72 2.97 5.33
CA ALA A 22 10.84 2.20 6.20
C ALA A 22 10.06 1.16 5.35
N GLY A 23 10.76 0.18 4.84
CA GLY A 23 10.18 -0.93 4.10
C GLY A 23 10.93 -2.21 4.42
N CYS A 24 10.25 -3.34 4.47
CA CYS A 24 10.85 -4.66 4.62
C CYS A 24 11.69 -5.09 3.39
N ALA A 25 11.88 -4.23 2.40
CA ALA A 25 12.63 -4.52 1.19
C ALA A 25 14.13 -4.27 1.38
N ASP A 26 14.95 -5.17 0.87
CA ASP A 26 16.41 -5.00 0.82
C ASP A 26 16.76 -3.79 -0.06
N PRO A 27 17.41 -2.73 0.48
CA PRO A 27 17.77 -1.54 -0.28
C PRO A 27 18.70 -1.81 -1.47
N ARG A 28 19.34 -2.99 -1.54
CA ARG A 28 20.17 -3.40 -2.66
C ARG A 28 19.37 -3.73 -3.92
N VAL A 29 18.05 -3.91 -3.80
CA VAL A 29 17.13 -4.21 -4.89
C VAL A 29 16.47 -2.95 -5.45
N ALA A 30 16.55 -1.82 -4.75
CA ALA A 30 15.91 -0.55 -5.14
C ALA A 30 16.43 0.08 -6.45
N GLY A 31 17.48 -0.47 -7.06
CA GLY A 31 17.99 -0.04 -8.37
C GLY A 31 17.50 -0.88 -9.55
N GLN A 32 16.80 -1.98 -9.29
CA GLN A 32 16.19 -2.79 -10.33
C GLN A 32 14.71 -2.43 -10.41
N GLN A 33 14.37 -1.45 -11.23
CA GLN A 33 13.02 -1.34 -11.78
C GLN A 33 12.79 -2.57 -12.68
N GLY A 34 12.58 -3.73 -12.02
CA GLY A 34 12.04 -4.88 -12.67
C GLY A 34 10.61 -4.52 -13.08
N THR A 35 10.32 -4.59 -14.35
CA THR A 35 8.96 -4.58 -14.83
C THR A 35 8.21 -5.69 -14.06
N PHE A 36 7.05 -5.39 -13.48
CA PHE A 36 6.20 -6.32 -12.71
C PHE A 36 5.79 -7.58 -13.49
N GLU A 37 6.17 -7.69 -14.75
CA GLU A 37 5.89 -8.80 -15.66
C GLU A 37 6.55 -10.14 -15.27
N HIS A 38 7.45 -10.15 -14.26
CA HIS A 38 8.21 -11.34 -13.92
C HIS A 38 8.15 -11.79 -12.46
N MET A 39 7.29 -11.19 -11.64
CA MET A 39 6.99 -11.83 -10.36
C MET A 39 6.10 -13.03 -10.64
N ALA A 40 6.68 -14.23 -10.53
CA ALA A 40 5.89 -15.44 -10.46
C ALA A 40 4.80 -15.21 -9.40
N PRO A 41 3.52 -15.52 -9.68
CA PRO A 41 2.48 -15.37 -8.67
C PRO A 41 2.95 -16.07 -7.41
N LEU A 42 2.99 -15.35 -6.29
CA LEU A 42 3.18 -15.98 -5.00
C LEU A 42 2.15 -17.09 -4.91
N GLN A 43 2.60 -18.34 -4.93
CA GLN A 43 1.73 -19.49 -4.75
C GLN A 43 1.36 -19.56 -3.27
N LEU A 44 0.48 -18.66 -2.87
CA LEU A 44 -0.14 -18.65 -1.54
C LEU A 44 -1.41 -19.50 -1.55
N ASP A 45 -1.36 -20.60 -2.28
CA ASP A 45 -2.49 -21.44 -2.61
C ASP A 45 -2.81 -22.48 -1.52
N GLN A 46 -3.36 -22.00 -0.42
CA GLN A 46 -4.29 -22.84 0.33
C GLN A 46 -5.53 -22.01 0.68
N ALA A 47 -6.47 -22.00 -0.24
CA ALA A 47 -7.80 -21.48 0.06
C ALA A 47 -8.36 -22.19 1.29
N ALA A 48 -8.87 -21.44 2.26
CA ALA A 48 -9.61 -22.02 3.37
C ALA A 48 -10.76 -22.86 2.83
N SER A 49 -11.07 -23.97 3.48
CA SER A 49 -12.20 -24.81 3.08
C SER A 49 -13.51 -24.00 3.01
N ALA A 50 -14.26 -24.11 1.94
CA ALA A 50 -15.53 -23.42 1.77
C ALA A 50 -16.50 -23.68 2.93
N SER A 51 -16.45 -24.86 3.54
CA SER A 51 -17.24 -25.22 4.73
C SER A 51 -16.94 -24.36 5.94
N HIS A 52 -15.73 -23.78 6.04
CA HIS A 52 -15.39 -22.87 7.13
C HIS A 52 -16.22 -21.58 7.13
N PHE A 53 -16.73 -21.17 5.99
CA PHE A 53 -17.51 -19.95 5.79
C PHE A 53 -19.01 -20.18 5.60
N GLU A 54 -19.47 -21.42 5.68
CA GLU A 54 -20.89 -21.75 5.54
C GLU A 54 -21.72 -21.02 6.62
N GLY A 55 -22.79 -20.35 6.19
CA GLY A 55 -23.67 -19.58 7.09
C GLY A 55 -23.13 -18.22 7.55
N LYS A 56 -21.83 -17.90 7.33
CA LYS A 56 -21.26 -16.62 7.71
C LYS A 56 -21.67 -15.49 6.77
N ASN A 57 -21.74 -14.28 7.30
CA ASN A 57 -21.97 -13.06 6.52
C ASN A 57 -20.65 -12.44 6.03
N ALA A 58 -20.71 -11.34 5.28
CA ALA A 58 -19.52 -10.66 4.73
C ALA A 58 -18.52 -10.23 5.82
N ALA A 59 -19.02 -9.72 6.96
CA ALA A 59 -18.15 -9.29 8.06
C ALA A 59 -17.33 -10.43 8.65
N GLU A 60 -17.92 -11.62 8.77
CA GLU A 60 -17.21 -12.79 9.28
C GLU A 60 -16.26 -13.39 8.26
N LYS A 61 -16.61 -13.25 6.97
CA LYS A 61 -15.81 -13.78 5.85
C LYS A 61 -14.64 -12.88 5.48
N ILE A 62 -14.76 -11.55 5.63
CA ILE A 62 -13.69 -10.65 5.21
C ILE A 62 -12.48 -10.71 6.15
N VAL A 63 -12.68 -11.02 7.43
CA VAL A 63 -11.61 -11.08 8.44
C VAL A 63 -10.53 -12.07 8.02
N GLY A 64 -9.27 -11.61 8.03
CA GLY A 64 -8.11 -12.39 7.64
C GLY A 64 -7.15 -11.61 6.75
N THR A 65 -6.19 -12.32 6.14
CA THR A 65 -5.14 -11.73 5.30
C THR A 65 -5.43 -12.01 3.83
N TRP A 66 -5.18 -11.00 3.01
CA TRP A 66 -5.55 -11.00 1.60
C TRP A 66 -4.43 -10.48 0.71
N HIS A 67 -4.31 -11.06 -0.47
CA HIS A 67 -3.52 -10.55 -1.57
C HIS A 67 -4.45 -9.87 -2.56
N VAL A 68 -4.22 -8.58 -2.82
CA VAL A 68 -5.13 -7.71 -3.55
C VAL A 68 -4.43 -7.14 -4.77
N PHE A 69 -5.17 -7.06 -5.88
CA PHE A 69 -4.76 -6.41 -7.11
C PHE A 69 -5.72 -5.27 -7.41
N TYR A 70 -5.15 -4.10 -7.65
CA TYR A 70 -5.87 -2.89 -8.02
C TYR A 70 -5.71 -2.57 -9.50
N THR A 71 -6.80 -2.11 -10.11
CA THR A 71 -6.72 -1.37 -11.38
C THR A 71 -7.16 0.06 -11.11
N THR A 72 -6.49 1.01 -11.74
CA THR A 72 -6.82 2.43 -11.64
C THR A 72 -7.15 2.95 -13.03
N GLU A 73 -8.27 3.64 -13.18
CA GLU A 73 -8.66 4.21 -14.47
C GLU A 73 -7.64 5.25 -14.92
N GLY A 74 -7.00 4.99 -16.07
CA GLY A 74 -5.94 5.86 -16.61
C GLY A 74 -4.61 5.83 -15.85
N GLY A 75 -4.46 4.92 -14.87
CA GLY A 75 -3.27 4.77 -14.04
C GLY A 75 -2.62 3.39 -14.12
N PRO A 76 -1.45 3.23 -13.49
CA PRO A 76 -0.81 1.93 -13.38
C PRO A 76 -1.58 1.03 -12.41
N PRO A 77 -1.47 -0.31 -12.56
CA PRO A 77 -1.99 -1.24 -11.58
C PRO A 77 -1.25 -1.16 -10.24
N GLY A 78 -1.89 -1.57 -9.17
CA GLY A 78 -1.34 -1.71 -7.84
C GLY A 78 -1.50 -3.12 -7.30
N GLU A 79 -0.74 -3.44 -6.27
CA GLU A 79 -0.76 -4.71 -5.56
C GLU A 79 -0.61 -4.46 -4.06
N ALA A 80 -1.33 -5.20 -3.23
CA ALA A 80 -1.27 -5.02 -1.79
C ALA A 80 -1.46 -6.33 -1.01
N PHE A 81 -0.98 -6.30 0.23
CA PHE A 81 -1.38 -7.24 1.26
C PHE A 81 -2.24 -6.50 2.27
N ILE A 82 -3.44 -7.01 2.51
CA ILE A 82 -4.38 -6.43 3.46
C ILE A 82 -4.67 -7.40 4.59
N GLN A 83 -4.74 -6.87 5.80
CA GLN A 83 -5.22 -7.60 6.95
C GLN A 83 -6.48 -6.91 7.51
N TRP A 84 -7.61 -7.61 7.45
CA TRP A 84 -8.88 -7.18 8.00
C TRP A 84 -9.09 -7.77 9.38
N HIS A 85 -9.37 -6.94 10.38
CA HIS A 85 -9.57 -7.33 11.76
C HIS A 85 -11.04 -7.34 12.12
N SER A 86 -11.41 -8.22 13.07
CA SER A 86 -12.80 -8.38 13.51
C SER A 86 -13.36 -7.19 14.31
N ASP A 87 -12.51 -6.27 14.71
CA ASP A 87 -12.88 -5.04 15.42
C ASP A 87 -13.28 -3.89 14.49
N GLY A 88 -13.29 -4.12 13.17
CA GLY A 88 -13.62 -3.11 12.17
C GLY A 88 -12.43 -2.26 11.72
N THR A 89 -11.21 -2.62 12.11
CA THR A 89 -9.99 -1.99 11.59
C THR A 89 -9.37 -2.81 10.46
N GLU A 90 -8.53 -2.18 9.64
CA GLU A 90 -7.73 -2.86 8.62
C GLU A 90 -6.38 -2.20 8.44
N TRP A 91 -5.43 -2.99 7.96
CA TRP A 91 -4.10 -2.55 7.60
C TRP A 91 -3.76 -3.03 6.21
N GLU A 92 -3.17 -2.16 5.43
CA GLU A 92 -2.72 -2.47 4.08
C GLU A 92 -1.25 -2.11 3.89
N ASN A 93 -0.53 -3.01 3.26
CA ASN A 93 0.80 -2.73 2.72
C ASN A 93 0.68 -2.73 1.20
N ILE A 94 0.61 -1.53 0.62
CA ILE A 94 0.39 -1.33 -0.80
C ILE A 94 1.69 -1.08 -1.54
N ASN A 95 1.84 -1.73 -2.68
CA ASN A 95 2.86 -1.46 -3.69
C ASN A 95 2.19 -0.84 -4.91
N HIS A 96 2.14 0.49 -4.95
CA HIS A 96 1.56 1.23 -6.06
C HIS A 96 2.51 2.36 -6.48
N PRO A 97 2.83 2.50 -7.78
CA PRO A 97 3.83 3.48 -8.25
C PRO A 97 3.55 4.92 -7.85
N VAL A 98 2.28 5.32 -7.80
CA VAL A 98 1.88 6.68 -7.40
C VAL A 98 1.93 6.87 -5.87
N LEU A 99 1.67 5.81 -5.10
CA LEU A 99 1.62 5.87 -3.64
C LEU A 99 2.97 5.57 -2.98
N GLY A 100 3.94 5.09 -3.75
CA GLY A 100 5.33 4.95 -3.32
C GLY A 100 5.62 3.77 -2.38
N GLY A 101 4.76 2.75 -2.34
CA GLY A 101 4.91 1.61 -1.41
C GLY A 101 4.70 2.06 0.04
N ASN A 102 3.52 1.86 0.59
CA ASN A 102 3.09 2.50 1.81
C ASN A 102 2.32 1.55 2.72
N ILE A 103 2.33 1.84 4.01
CA ILE A 103 1.41 1.23 4.97
C ILE A 103 0.24 2.19 5.15
N CYS A 104 -0.96 1.68 4.88
CA CYS A 104 -2.21 2.37 5.04
C CYS A 104 -2.96 1.76 6.23
N MET A 105 -3.85 2.53 6.79
CA MET A 105 -4.69 2.07 7.89
C MET A 105 -6.10 2.62 7.72
N GLY A 106 -7.08 1.87 8.15
CA GLY A 106 -8.44 2.29 8.00
C GLY A 106 -9.42 1.56 8.89
N SER A 107 -10.66 1.82 8.59
CA SER A 107 -11.80 1.17 9.22
C SER A 107 -12.77 0.65 8.17
N TRP A 108 -13.51 -0.38 8.55
CA TRP A 108 -14.49 -0.99 7.69
C TRP A 108 -15.78 -1.34 8.46
N LYS A 109 -16.86 -1.52 7.71
CA LYS A 109 -18.15 -1.95 8.22
C LYS A 109 -18.89 -2.82 7.21
N THR A 110 -19.80 -3.64 7.70
CA THR A 110 -20.74 -4.37 6.85
C THR A 110 -21.76 -3.42 6.21
N VAL A 111 -22.01 -3.58 4.94
CA VAL A 111 -23.08 -2.89 4.21
C VAL A 111 -24.33 -3.79 4.17
N ASP A 112 -24.14 -5.06 3.80
CA ASP A 112 -25.18 -6.09 3.74
C ASP A 112 -24.58 -7.50 3.95
N ARG A 113 -25.32 -8.55 3.64
CA ARG A 113 -24.88 -9.95 3.84
C ARG A 113 -23.63 -10.32 3.02
N SER A 114 -23.38 -9.65 1.91
CA SER A 114 -22.29 -9.96 0.97
C SER A 114 -21.31 -8.81 0.78
N HIS A 115 -21.62 -7.60 1.26
CA HIS A 115 -20.77 -6.44 1.03
C HIS A 115 -20.24 -5.84 2.32
N VAL A 116 -19.00 -5.36 2.23
CA VAL A 116 -18.33 -4.51 3.21
C VAL A 116 -17.93 -3.20 2.56
N PHE A 117 -17.86 -2.16 3.36
CA PHE A 117 -17.33 -0.85 2.98
C PHE A 117 -16.11 -0.56 3.84
N ARG A 118 -15.02 -0.10 3.22
CA ARG A 118 -13.85 0.39 3.93
C ARG A 118 -13.53 1.83 3.57
N ASN A 119 -12.83 2.48 4.49
CA ASN A 119 -12.28 3.81 4.33
C ASN A 119 -10.89 3.84 4.96
N HIS A 120 -9.85 4.06 4.15
CA HIS A 120 -8.50 4.05 4.64
C HIS A 120 -7.67 5.24 4.14
N PHE A 121 -6.51 5.44 4.79
CA PHE A 121 -5.63 6.57 4.59
C PHE A 121 -4.18 6.10 4.49
N GLY A 122 -3.41 6.82 3.71
CA GLY A 122 -1.97 6.67 3.65
C GLY A 122 -1.28 7.97 3.25
N TRP A 123 0.02 8.00 3.40
CA TRP A 123 0.82 9.16 3.03
C TRP A 123 1.18 9.13 1.56
N LEU A 124 1.24 10.31 0.93
CA LEU A 124 1.83 10.49 -0.39
C LEU A 124 3.27 10.95 -0.24
N PHE A 125 4.18 10.30 -0.96
CA PHE A 125 5.58 10.66 -0.98
C PHE A 125 6.01 11.16 -2.35
N SER A 126 6.88 12.16 -2.35
CA SER A 126 7.58 12.63 -3.55
C SER A 126 9.04 12.86 -3.20
N ASN A 127 9.95 12.24 -3.95
CA ASN A 127 11.39 12.33 -3.71
C ASN A 127 11.80 12.05 -2.24
N GLY A 128 11.16 11.05 -1.60
CA GLY A 128 11.46 10.65 -0.23
C GLY A 128 10.90 11.57 0.87
N THR A 129 10.12 12.59 0.51
CA THR A 129 9.45 13.49 1.46
C THR A 129 7.94 13.34 1.40
N ILE A 130 7.25 13.63 2.51
CA ILE A 130 5.79 13.63 2.53
C ILE A 130 5.29 14.78 1.66
N ALA A 131 4.51 14.45 0.63
CA ALA A 131 3.92 15.40 -0.32
C ALA A 131 2.42 15.61 -0.09
N GLY A 132 1.79 14.79 0.74
CA GLY A 132 0.36 14.83 1.01
C GLY A 132 -0.13 13.56 1.67
N TYR A 133 -1.42 13.32 1.56
CA TYR A 133 -2.07 12.08 1.98
C TYR A 133 -3.13 11.68 0.97
N PHE A 134 -3.49 10.41 0.97
CA PHE A 134 -4.66 9.95 0.23
C PHE A 134 -5.69 9.36 1.18
N ASN A 135 -6.92 9.39 0.72
CA ASN A 135 -8.05 8.68 1.29
C ASN A 135 -8.66 7.81 0.21
N GLU A 136 -8.87 6.55 0.51
CA GLU A 136 -9.57 5.64 -0.39
C GLU A 136 -10.79 5.06 0.29
N THR A 137 -11.90 5.06 -0.44
CA THR A 137 -13.12 4.35 -0.07
C THR A 137 -13.34 3.21 -1.04
N GLU A 138 -13.71 2.06 -0.52
CA GLU A 138 -13.95 0.86 -1.31
C GLU A 138 -15.20 0.12 -0.83
N THR A 139 -15.93 -0.46 -1.77
CA THR A 139 -17.05 -1.36 -1.47
C THR A 139 -16.75 -2.70 -2.11
N ASP A 140 -16.63 -3.73 -1.29
CA ASP A 140 -16.25 -5.07 -1.69
C ASP A 140 -17.38 -6.06 -1.53
N GLN A 141 -17.58 -6.87 -2.57
CA GLN A 141 -18.41 -8.06 -2.52
C GLN A 141 -17.57 -9.28 -2.18
N VAL A 142 -17.84 -9.87 -1.04
CA VAL A 142 -17.16 -11.09 -0.58
C VAL A 142 -17.84 -12.32 -1.18
N ALA A 143 -17.05 -13.18 -1.80
CA ALA A 143 -17.54 -14.44 -2.37
C ALA A 143 -18.18 -15.34 -1.29
N TRP A 144 -19.13 -16.18 -1.71
CA TRP A 144 -19.83 -17.06 -0.79
C TRP A 144 -18.93 -18.05 -0.07
N ASP A 145 -17.83 -18.46 -0.72
CA ASP A 145 -16.83 -19.39 -0.17
C ASP A 145 -15.80 -18.70 0.74
N GLY A 146 -15.83 -17.36 0.84
CA GLY A 146 -14.93 -16.57 1.67
C GLY A 146 -13.47 -16.54 1.19
N ASN A 147 -13.17 -17.01 -0.03
CA ASN A 147 -11.80 -17.13 -0.54
C ASN A 147 -11.40 -16.02 -1.52
N SER A 148 -12.37 -15.22 -1.95
CA SER A 148 -12.12 -14.05 -2.78
C SER A 148 -13.08 -12.91 -2.47
N TYR A 149 -12.70 -11.70 -2.85
CA TYR A 149 -13.60 -10.57 -2.95
C TYR A 149 -13.26 -9.72 -4.16
N SER A 150 -14.19 -8.89 -4.58
CA SER A 150 -13.95 -7.87 -5.60
C SER A 150 -14.78 -6.64 -5.30
N GLY A 151 -14.25 -5.48 -5.66
CA GLY A 151 -14.90 -4.21 -5.36
C GLY A 151 -14.54 -3.09 -6.30
N THR A 152 -15.11 -1.93 -6.01
CA THR A 152 -14.81 -0.67 -6.67
C THR A 152 -14.30 0.32 -5.64
N ASN A 153 -13.28 1.09 -6.02
CA ASN A 153 -12.68 2.08 -5.14
C ASN A 153 -12.74 3.49 -5.74
N THR A 154 -12.65 4.47 -4.86
CA THR A 154 -12.41 5.87 -5.16
C THR A 154 -11.31 6.38 -4.27
N THR A 155 -10.19 6.78 -4.87
CA THR A 155 -9.02 7.30 -4.18
C THR A 155 -8.92 8.78 -4.40
N THR A 156 -8.87 9.55 -3.31
CA THR A 156 -8.67 11.00 -3.32
C THR A 156 -7.25 11.30 -2.87
N LEU A 157 -6.43 11.85 -3.75
CA LEU A 157 -5.07 12.29 -3.48
C LEU A 157 -5.09 13.78 -3.09
N ASN A 158 -4.62 14.09 -1.90
CA ASN A 158 -4.58 15.45 -1.35
C ASN A 158 -3.11 15.87 -1.24
N PHE A 159 -2.62 16.63 -2.20
CA PHE A 159 -1.25 17.15 -2.20
C PHE A 159 -1.14 18.43 -1.38
N TYR A 160 -0.11 18.53 -0.57
CA TYR A 160 0.22 19.75 0.14
C TYR A 160 0.64 20.83 -0.86
N PRO A 161 0.31 22.11 -0.59
CA PRO A 161 0.72 23.21 -1.46
C PRO A 161 2.25 23.31 -1.49
N VAL A 162 2.78 23.44 -2.71
CA VAL A 162 4.20 23.79 -2.92
C VAL A 162 4.29 25.30 -2.86
N LEU A 163 5.02 25.84 -1.87
CA LEU A 163 5.20 27.29 -1.75
C LEU A 163 5.84 27.88 -3.03
N PRO A 164 5.34 29.02 -3.55
CA PRO A 164 4.30 29.91 -3.00
C PRO A 164 2.86 29.57 -3.40
N ALA A 165 2.56 28.40 -3.96
CA ALA A 165 1.20 28.04 -4.33
C ALA A 165 0.30 27.97 -3.08
N THR A 166 -0.85 28.60 -3.17
CA THR A 166 -1.79 28.75 -2.04
C THR A 166 -2.93 27.73 -2.06
N THR A 167 -3.08 26.99 -3.16
CA THR A 167 -4.18 26.04 -3.32
C THR A 167 -3.67 24.60 -3.29
N PRO A 168 -4.17 23.76 -2.39
CA PRO A 168 -3.91 22.32 -2.43
C PRO A 168 -4.40 21.71 -3.75
N THR A 169 -3.65 20.78 -4.30
CA THR A 169 -4.10 20.02 -5.47
C THR A 169 -4.79 18.75 -5.00
N VAL A 170 -5.99 18.52 -5.50
CA VAL A 170 -6.78 17.32 -5.24
C VAL A 170 -6.98 16.56 -6.54
N VAL A 171 -6.68 15.28 -6.54
CA VAL A 171 -6.90 14.37 -7.68
C VAL A 171 -7.78 13.22 -7.21
N VAL A 172 -8.82 12.92 -7.97
CA VAL A 172 -9.73 11.80 -7.69
C VAL A 172 -9.51 10.73 -8.75
N LEU A 173 -9.26 9.53 -8.30
CA LEU A 173 -9.07 8.34 -9.14
C LEU A 173 -10.14 7.31 -8.79
N THR A 174 -10.59 6.57 -9.80
CA THR A 174 -11.50 5.44 -9.64
C THR A 174 -10.83 4.16 -10.10
N GLY A 175 -11.25 3.05 -9.54
CA GLY A 175 -10.65 1.77 -9.87
C GLY A 175 -11.47 0.58 -9.39
N THR A 176 -10.86 -0.60 -9.54
CA THR A 176 -11.41 -1.85 -9.04
C THR A 176 -10.36 -2.61 -8.24
N ALA A 177 -10.83 -3.41 -7.29
CA ALA A 177 -10.02 -4.35 -6.54
C ALA A 177 -10.47 -5.79 -6.82
N THR A 178 -9.51 -6.70 -6.85
CA THR A 178 -9.76 -8.14 -6.79
C THR A 178 -8.80 -8.76 -5.80
N ALA A 179 -9.29 -9.65 -4.94
CA ALA A 179 -8.50 -10.22 -3.87
C ALA A 179 -8.66 -11.72 -3.75
N LYS A 180 -7.59 -12.35 -3.28
CA LYS A 180 -7.56 -13.76 -2.88
C LYS A 180 -7.10 -13.87 -1.44
N ARG A 181 -7.73 -14.78 -0.70
CA ARG A 181 -7.34 -15.05 0.68
C ARG A 181 -5.98 -15.71 0.73
N ILE A 182 -5.17 -15.25 1.68
CA ILE A 182 -3.94 -15.94 2.09
C ILE A 182 -4.33 -16.86 3.25
N ALA A 183 -4.15 -18.15 3.06
CA ALA A 183 -4.39 -19.11 4.13
C ALA A 183 -3.33 -18.98 5.24
N PRO A 184 -3.69 -19.26 6.51
CA PRO A 184 -2.72 -19.33 7.60
C PRO A 184 -1.75 -20.48 7.44
#